data_b5542fec382fc1b4362ef0f43d2c86a4
#
_entry.id   b5542fec382fc1b4362ef0f43d2c86a4
#
_cell.length_a   1.000
_cell.length_b   1.000
_cell.length_c   1.000
_cell.angle_alpha   90.00
_cell.angle_beta   90.00
_cell.angle_gamma   90.00
#
_symmetry.space_group_name_H-M   'P 1'
#
loop_
_entity.id
_entity.type
_entity.pdbx_description
1 polymer ?
#
loop_
_entity_poly.entity_id
_entity_poly.type
_entity_poly.pdbx_seq_one_letter_code
_entity_poly.pdbx_strand_id
1 'polypeptide(L)'
;GSVFKVFTAAAALDQGYGINTPLAVPAQVNVAGMGSGGAAGCPEGLYCVRNAGSYPGTLTLKDALAQSPNTTFVKLIEQVTVPTVVDLAVKLGMRSYAKPGTWDGEKESIADHIKKHNMGSFTLGPTAVNGLELSNVAASIASGGVWCEPSPIEKVTDQKGKEVFIDTPACENALNEDVAY
;
A
#
# COMPACT_ATOMS: atom_id res chain seq x y z
N GLY A 1 3.37 -1.04 -9.23
CA GLY A 1 3.31 -2.50 -9.47
C GLY A 1 3.06 -3.28 -8.20
N SER A 2 3.23 -4.60 -8.24
CA SER A 2 2.84 -5.56 -7.19
C SER A 2 3.44 -5.33 -5.79
N VAL A 3 4.40 -4.45 -5.63
CA VAL A 3 4.89 -4.02 -4.30
C VAL A 3 3.76 -3.43 -3.44
N PHE A 4 2.72 -2.86 -4.05
CA PHE A 4 1.55 -2.32 -3.34
C PHE A 4 0.73 -3.38 -2.59
N LYS A 5 0.86 -4.65 -2.94
CA LYS A 5 0.23 -5.76 -2.23
C LYS A 5 0.67 -5.86 -0.76
N VAL A 6 1.86 -5.32 -0.45
CA VAL A 6 2.33 -5.20 0.94
C VAL A 6 1.38 -4.38 1.80
N PHE A 7 0.84 -3.26 1.28
CA PHE A 7 -0.13 -2.44 2.02
C PHE A 7 -1.42 -3.20 2.32
N THR A 8 -1.90 -3.98 1.34
CA THR A 8 -3.11 -4.79 1.51
C THR A 8 -2.87 -5.93 2.50
N ALA A 9 -1.71 -6.59 2.43
CA ALA A 9 -1.35 -7.63 3.38
C ALA A 9 -1.21 -7.09 4.80
N ALA A 10 -0.52 -5.96 4.97
CA ALA A 10 -0.37 -5.31 6.29
C ALA A 10 -1.73 -4.89 6.87
N ALA A 11 -2.62 -4.31 6.05
CA ALA A 11 -3.98 -3.97 6.48
C ALA A 11 -4.80 -5.21 6.89
N ALA A 12 -4.63 -6.32 6.18
CA ALA A 12 -5.29 -7.57 6.55
C ALA A 12 -4.79 -8.11 7.89
N LEU A 13 -3.48 -8.12 8.10
CA LEU A 13 -2.87 -8.53 9.37
C LEU A 13 -3.34 -7.65 10.54
N ASP A 14 -3.40 -6.33 10.33
CA ASP A 14 -3.88 -5.36 11.33
C ASP A 14 -5.36 -5.57 11.69
N GLN A 15 -6.16 -6.12 10.76
CA GLN A 15 -7.54 -6.54 10.97
C GLN A 15 -7.72 -7.96 11.54
N GLY A 16 -6.62 -8.64 11.91
CA GLY A 16 -6.66 -9.95 12.56
C GLY A 16 -6.51 -11.15 11.63
N TYR A 17 -6.17 -10.94 10.36
CA TYR A 17 -5.73 -12.06 9.52
C TYR A 17 -4.39 -12.58 10.04
N GLY A 18 -4.19 -13.90 10.01
CA GLY A 18 -2.89 -14.50 10.31
C GLY A 18 -2.07 -14.75 9.04
N ILE A 19 -0.76 -14.85 9.17
CA ILE A 19 0.16 -15.20 8.05
C ILE A 19 -0.21 -16.54 7.38
N ASN A 20 -0.82 -17.45 8.13
CA ASN A 20 -1.27 -18.77 7.65
C ASN A 20 -2.75 -18.80 7.23
N THR A 21 -3.45 -17.64 7.26
CA THR A 21 -4.85 -17.58 6.79
C THR A 21 -4.94 -18.03 5.34
N PRO A 22 -5.78 -19.05 5.03
CA PRO A 22 -5.94 -19.53 3.65
C PRO A 22 -6.75 -18.51 2.84
N LEU A 23 -6.23 -18.18 1.66
CA LEU A 23 -6.84 -17.25 0.71
C LEU A 23 -7.09 -17.99 -0.61
N ALA A 24 -8.27 -17.80 -1.18
CA ALA A 24 -8.60 -18.35 -2.49
C ALA A 24 -7.80 -17.65 -3.60
N VAL A 25 -7.40 -18.42 -4.61
CA VAL A 25 -6.66 -17.92 -5.79
C VAL A 25 -7.44 -18.31 -7.06
N PRO A 26 -8.59 -17.67 -7.32
CA PRO A 26 -9.34 -17.92 -8.54
C PRO A 26 -8.56 -17.44 -9.78
N ALA A 27 -8.79 -18.08 -10.94
CA ALA A 27 -8.14 -17.67 -12.19
C ALA A 27 -8.54 -16.26 -12.62
N GLN A 28 -9.77 -15.85 -12.31
CA GLN A 28 -10.32 -14.52 -12.58
C GLN A 28 -11.28 -14.12 -11.48
N VAL A 29 -11.34 -12.82 -11.21
CA VAL A 29 -12.36 -12.17 -10.37
C VAL A 29 -13.00 -11.03 -11.14
N ASN A 30 -14.32 -10.85 -10.93
CA ASN A 30 -15.09 -9.74 -11.44
C ASN A 30 -15.75 -9.07 -10.22
N VAL A 31 -15.39 -7.85 -9.94
CA VAL A 31 -15.80 -7.16 -8.71
C VAL A 31 -16.61 -5.92 -9.06
N ALA A 32 -17.77 -5.77 -8.45
CA ALA A 32 -18.61 -4.59 -8.59
C ALA A 32 -18.19 -3.50 -7.58
N GLY A 33 -18.35 -2.22 -7.98
CA GLY A 33 -18.11 -1.09 -7.08
C GLY A 33 -16.65 -0.81 -6.71
N MET A 34 -15.69 -1.39 -7.43
CA MET A 34 -14.25 -1.19 -7.19
C MET A 34 -13.50 -0.67 -8.42
N GLY A 35 -14.19 0.13 -9.23
CA GLY A 35 -13.71 0.58 -10.54
C GLY A 35 -14.39 -0.20 -11.67
N SER A 36 -13.88 -0.05 -12.89
CA SER A 36 -14.43 -0.71 -14.09
C SER A 36 -13.33 -1.10 -15.06
N GLY A 37 -13.62 -2.08 -15.93
CA GLY A 37 -12.68 -2.56 -16.95
C GLY A 37 -11.67 -3.58 -16.41
N GLY A 38 -10.50 -3.65 -17.04
CA GLY A 38 -9.42 -4.60 -16.70
C GLY A 38 -9.28 -5.72 -17.72
N ALA A 39 -9.47 -6.98 -17.34
CA ALA A 39 -9.30 -8.13 -18.24
C ALA A 39 -10.22 -8.07 -19.45
N ALA A 40 -9.76 -8.57 -20.60
CA ALA A 40 -10.53 -8.62 -21.83
C ALA A 40 -11.87 -9.35 -21.63
N GLY A 41 -12.95 -8.78 -22.18
CA GLY A 41 -14.30 -9.30 -22.01
C GLY A 41 -14.95 -8.97 -20.66
N CYS A 42 -14.42 -7.98 -19.92
CA CYS A 42 -15.02 -7.52 -18.69
C CYS A 42 -16.40 -6.91 -18.96
N PRO A 43 -17.47 -7.35 -18.26
CA PRO A 43 -18.77 -6.72 -18.36
C PRO A 43 -18.72 -5.26 -17.88
N GLU A 44 -19.61 -4.43 -18.46
CA GLU A 44 -19.74 -3.03 -18.05
C GLU A 44 -20.07 -2.92 -16.55
N GLY A 45 -19.44 -1.92 -15.89
CA GLY A 45 -19.63 -1.68 -14.46
C GLY A 45 -18.88 -2.61 -13.52
N LEU A 46 -18.13 -3.59 -14.04
CA LEU A 46 -17.30 -4.47 -13.24
C LEU A 46 -15.80 -4.16 -13.40
N TYR A 47 -15.04 -4.42 -12.38
CA TYR A 47 -13.58 -4.49 -12.42
C TYR A 47 -13.14 -5.96 -12.49
N CYS A 48 -12.50 -6.34 -13.58
CA CYS A 48 -12.13 -7.73 -13.88
C CYS A 48 -10.62 -7.92 -13.84
N VAL A 49 -10.16 -8.91 -13.07
CA VAL A 49 -8.73 -9.17 -12.90
C VAL A 49 -8.42 -10.64 -13.14
N ARG A 50 -7.35 -10.90 -13.87
CA ARG A 50 -6.75 -12.23 -14.08
C ARG A 50 -5.34 -12.27 -13.49
N ASN A 51 -4.91 -13.47 -13.16
CA ASN A 51 -3.52 -13.72 -12.80
C ASN A 51 -2.65 -13.77 -14.06
N ALA A 52 -1.38 -13.36 -13.92
CA ALA A 52 -0.38 -13.44 -14.99
C ALA A 52 0.20 -14.85 -15.18
N GLY A 53 0.00 -15.75 -14.19
CA GLY A 53 0.50 -17.12 -14.18
C GLY A 53 -0.53 -18.10 -13.64
N SER A 54 -0.11 -19.35 -13.50
CA SER A 54 -0.89 -20.42 -12.89
C SER A 54 -0.53 -20.56 -11.41
N TYR A 55 -1.52 -20.72 -10.56
CA TYR A 55 -1.38 -20.82 -9.11
C TYR A 55 -2.20 -21.98 -8.55
N PRO A 56 -1.85 -22.51 -7.36
CA PRO A 56 -2.75 -23.36 -6.59
C PRO A 56 -4.07 -22.63 -6.32
N GLY A 57 -5.17 -23.37 -6.15
CA GLY A 57 -6.50 -22.80 -5.86
C GLY A 57 -6.58 -22.06 -4.51
N THR A 58 -5.64 -22.32 -3.60
CA THR A 58 -5.54 -21.70 -2.28
C THR A 58 -4.07 -21.51 -1.90
N LEU A 59 -3.76 -20.36 -1.30
CA LEU A 59 -2.45 -20.04 -0.73
C LEU A 59 -2.66 -19.45 0.68
N THR A 60 -1.67 -19.60 1.55
CA THR A 60 -1.63 -18.80 2.80
C THR A 60 -1.40 -17.33 2.46
N LEU A 61 -1.74 -16.41 3.36
CA LEU A 61 -1.46 -14.98 3.16
C LEU A 61 0.04 -14.75 2.88
N LYS A 62 0.92 -15.44 3.62
CA LYS A 62 2.38 -15.40 3.42
C LYS A 62 2.77 -15.84 2.01
N ASP A 63 2.27 -16.99 1.58
CA ASP A 63 2.61 -17.52 0.25
C ASP A 63 1.97 -16.71 -0.88
N ALA A 64 0.77 -16.17 -0.65
CA ALA A 64 0.13 -15.25 -1.58
C ALA A 64 0.94 -13.96 -1.74
N LEU A 65 1.48 -13.39 -0.66
CA LEU A 65 2.35 -12.22 -0.77
C LEU A 65 3.64 -12.54 -1.55
N ALA A 66 4.26 -13.68 -1.29
CA ALA A 66 5.48 -14.13 -1.96
C ALA A 66 5.25 -14.43 -3.46
N GLN A 67 4.14 -15.08 -3.80
CA GLN A 67 3.84 -15.49 -5.19
C GLN A 67 3.05 -14.43 -5.97
N SER A 68 2.42 -13.50 -5.27
CA SER A 68 1.81 -12.30 -5.85
C SER A 68 0.64 -12.52 -6.83
N PRO A 69 -0.33 -13.44 -6.59
CA PRO A 69 -1.51 -13.56 -7.45
C PRO A 69 -2.36 -12.28 -7.40
N ASN A 70 -2.75 -11.76 -8.55
CA ASN A 70 -3.53 -10.53 -8.63
C ASN A 70 -4.94 -10.68 -8.06
N THR A 71 -5.60 -11.79 -8.41
CA THR A 71 -6.99 -12.06 -8.04
C THR A 71 -7.19 -12.15 -6.54
N THR A 72 -6.26 -12.77 -5.84
CA THR A 72 -6.27 -12.89 -4.37
C THR A 72 -6.21 -11.52 -3.71
N PHE A 73 -5.31 -10.65 -4.17
CA PHE A 73 -5.15 -9.32 -3.57
C PHE A 73 -6.29 -8.37 -3.89
N VAL A 74 -6.94 -8.52 -5.06
CA VAL A 74 -8.18 -7.77 -5.36
C VAL A 74 -9.32 -8.24 -4.46
N LYS A 75 -9.44 -9.54 -4.19
CA LYS A 75 -10.41 -10.04 -3.20
C LYS A 75 -10.07 -9.62 -1.77
N LEU A 76 -8.79 -9.56 -1.44
CA LEU A 76 -8.37 -9.15 -0.10
C LEU A 76 -8.63 -7.67 0.14
N ILE A 77 -8.30 -6.78 -0.81
CA ILE A 77 -8.59 -5.33 -0.65
C ILE A 77 -10.11 -5.04 -0.65
N GLU A 78 -10.92 -5.87 -1.30
CA GLU A 78 -12.38 -5.80 -1.19
C GLU A 78 -12.85 -6.03 0.25
N GLN A 79 -12.23 -6.98 0.96
CA GLN A 79 -12.57 -7.34 2.34
C GLN A 79 -12.04 -6.33 3.36
N VAL A 80 -10.76 -5.91 3.24
CA VAL A 80 -10.14 -4.97 4.18
C VAL A 80 -10.46 -3.51 3.89
N THR A 81 -11.06 -3.23 2.78
CA THR A 81 -11.49 -1.95 2.19
C THR A 81 -10.37 -1.09 1.61
N VAL A 82 -10.66 -0.46 0.47
CA VAL A 82 -9.72 0.44 -0.22
C VAL A 82 -9.29 1.61 0.66
N PRO A 83 -10.20 2.32 1.36
CA PRO A 83 -9.79 3.42 2.24
C PRO A 83 -8.79 3.00 3.32
N THR A 84 -9.00 1.86 3.97
CA THR A 84 -8.09 1.34 5.00
C THR A 84 -6.68 1.12 4.44
N VAL A 85 -6.58 0.49 3.27
CA VAL A 85 -5.28 0.21 2.64
C VAL A 85 -4.58 1.48 2.19
N VAL A 86 -5.32 2.44 1.64
CA VAL A 86 -4.76 3.75 1.20
C VAL A 86 -4.26 4.55 2.39
N ASP A 87 -5.06 4.63 3.47
CA ASP A 87 -4.67 5.38 4.67
C ASP A 87 -3.44 4.76 5.34
N LEU A 88 -3.34 3.43 5.37
CA LEU A 88 -2.15 2.73 5.86
C LEU A 88 -0.92 3.01 4.98
N ALA A 89 -1.07 3.00 3.66
CA ALA A 89 0.02 3.32 2.75
C ALA A 89 0.57 4.74 2.98
N VAL A 90 -0.31 5.72 3.20
CA VAL A 90 0.07 7.09 3.56
C VAL A 90 0.81 7.13 4.89
N LYS A 91 0.29 6.46 5.93
CA LYS A 91 0.94 6.39 7.25
C LYS A 91 2.33 5.76 7.20
N LEU A 92 2.50 4.71 6.41
CA LEU A 92 3.78 4.00 6.26
C LEU A 92 4.85 4.78 5.49
N GLY A 93 4.47 5.83 4.73
CA GLY A 93 5.45 6.68 4.05
C GLY A 93 5.05 7.22 2.69
N MET A 94 3.90 6.83 2.11
CA MET A 94 3.41 7.38 0.84
C MET A 94 2.77 8.77 1.05
N ARG A 95 3.52 9.68 1.67
CA ARG A 95 3.01 10.98 2.18
C ARG A 95 2.55 11.92 1.08
N SER A 96 3.18 11.87 -0.10
CA SER A 96 2.75 12.67 -1.25
C SER A 96 1.35 12.33 -1.73
N TYR A 97 0.88 11.10 -1.50
CA TYR A 97 -0.45 10.67 -1.89
C TYR A 97 -1.58 11.43 -1.21
N ALA A 98 -1.33 11.96 -0.01
CA ALA A 98 -2.30 12.78 0.73
C ALA A 98 -2.16 14.28 0.43
N LYS A 99 -1.17 14.71 -0.37
CA LYS A 99 -1.00 16.14 -0.68
C LYS A 99 -2.02 16.59 -1.72
N PRO A 100 -2.72 17.73 -1.47
CA PRO A 100 -3.62 18.32 -2.45
C PRO A 100 -2.93 18.55 -3.80
N GLY A 101 -3.67 18.35 -4.89
CA GLY A 101 -3.21 18.58 -6.25
C GLY A 101 -2.32 17.48 -6.83
N THR A 102 -2.07 16.37 -6.10
CA THR A 102 -1.22 15.28 -6.61
C THR A 102 -1.92 14.38 -7.63
N TRP A 103 -3.26 14.44 -7.71
CA TRP A 103 -4.03 13.74 -8.73
C TRP A 103 -4.30 14.62 -9.96
N ASP A 104 -4.93 15.75 -9.75
CA ASP A 104 -5.45 16.60 -10.82
C ASP A 104 -4.65 17.90 -11.07
N GLY A 105 -3.63 18.14 -10.25
CA GLY A 105 -2.82 19.37 -10.29
C GLY A 105 -3.47 20.58 -9.61
N GLU A 106 -4.72 20.45 -9.11
CA GLU A 106 -5.47 21.53 -8.47
C GLU A 106 -5.73 21.26 -6.98
N LYS A 107 -6.64 20.36 -6.66
CA LYS A 107 -7.12 20.14 -5.29
C LYS A 107 -7.16 18.67 -4.88
N GLU A 108 -7.49 17.77 -5.77
CA GLU A 108 -7.68 16.37 -5.43
C GLU A 108 -6.32 15.68 -5.21
N SER A 109 -6.18 14.99 -4.09
CA SER A 109 -5.02 14.15 -3.83
C SER A 109 -5.20 12.76 -4.46
N ILE A 110 -4.08 12.05 -4.70
CA ILE A 110 -4.12 10.66 -5.16
C ILE A 110 -4.92 9.79 -4.19
N ALA A 111 -4.70 9.96 -2.88
CA ALA A 111 -5.39 9.19 -1.85
C ALA A 111 -6.91 9.46 -1.87
N ASP A 112 -7.32 10.73 -1.98
CA ASP A 112 -8.73 11.08 -2.02
C ASP A 112 -9.41 10.55 -3.28
N HIS A 113 -8.75 10.66 -4.43
CA HIS A 113 -9.27 10.11 -5.68
C HIS A 113 -9.51 8.60 -5.60
N ILE A 114 -8.51 7.85 -5.13
CA ILE A 114 -8.60 6.39 -4.99
C ILE A 114 -9.71 5.99 -4.02
N LYS A 115 -9.82 6.67 -2.88
CA LYS A 115 -10.87 6.41 -1.87
C LYS A 115 -12.26 6.75 -2.38
N LYS A 116 -12.42 7.92 -3.00
CA LYS A 116 -13.70 8.41 -3.56
C LYS A 116 -14.27 7.47 -4.62
N HIS A 117 -13.41 6.92 -5.46
CA HIS A 117 -13.79 5.99 -6.52
C HIS A 117 -13.67 4.52 -6.11
N ASN A 118 -13.35 4.23 -4.86
CA ASN A 118 -13.17 2.87 -4.32
C ASN A 118 -12.32 1.98 -5.25
N MET A 119 -11.17 2.47 -5.69
CA MET A 119 -10.37 1.82 -6.73
C MET A 119 -9.63 0.58 -6.22
N GLY A 120 -10.22 -0.60 -6.41
CA GLY A 120 -9.62 -1.88 -6.03
C GLY A 120 -8.30 -2.20 -6.74
N SER A 121 -8.04 -1.58 -7.88
CA SER A 121 -6.76 -1.67 -8.58
C SER A 121 -5.58 -1.15 -7.76
N PHE A 122 -5.80 -0.36 -6.71
CA PHE A 122 -4.75 0.17 -5.86
C PHE A 122 -3.78 -0.90 -5.37
N THR A 123 -4.30 -2.07 -4.97
CA THR A 123 -3.47 -3.20 -4.53
C THR A 123 -2.49 -3.72 -5.60
N LEU A 124 -2.74 -3.42 -6.88
CA LEU A 124 -1.89 -3.82 -8.01
C LEU A 124 -0.87 -2.73 -8.41
N GLY A 125 -0.91 -1.56 -7.76
CA GLY A 125 0.03 -0.46 -7.94
C GLY A 125 0.00 0.21 -9.31
N PRO A 126 -1.16 0.71 -9.78
CA PRO A 126 -1.27 1.41 -11.06
C PRO A 126 -0.72 2.84 -11.00
N THR A 127 -0.67 3.43 -9.81
CA THR A 127 -0.24 4.82 -9.60
C THR A 127 1.27 4.95 -9.52
N ALA A 128 1.78 6.09 -10.00
CA ALA A 128 3.20 6.40 -9.90
C ALA A 128 3.63 6.62 -8.44
N VAL A 129 4.88 6.26 -8.14
CA VAL A 129 5.49 6.45 -6.81
C VAL A 129 6.88 7.05 -6.98
N ASN A 130 7.35 7.78 -5.99
CA ASN A 130 8.77 8.12 -5.90
C ASN A 130 9.53 7.05 -5.09
N GLY A 131 10.79 6.81 -5.49
CA GLY A 131 11.62 5.77 -4.88
C GLY A 131 11.96 6.05 -3.41
N LEU A 132 12.07 7.33 -3.01
CA LEU A 132 12.36 7.71 -1.63
C LEU A 132 11.21 7.33 -0.69
N GLU A 133 9.97 7.68 -1.04
CA GLU A 133 8.80 7.30 -0.23
C GLU A 133 8.64 5.78 -0.13
N LEU A 134 8.84 5.07 -1.24
CA LEU A 134 8.72 3.61 -1.23
C LEU A 134 9.82 2.94 -0.38
N SER A 135 11.05 3.45 -0.41
CA SER A 135 12.12 2.96 0.47
C SER A 135 11.85 3.30 1.94
N ASN A 136 11.25 4.47 2.21
CA ASN A 136 10.83 4.83 3.56
C ASN A 136 9.71 3.93 4.08
N VAL A 137 8.77 3.50 3.24
CA VAL A 137 7.77 2.46 3.61
C VAL A 137 8.48 1.18 4.09
N ALA A 138 9.49 0.71 3.34
CA ALA A 138 10.26 -0.47 3.75
C ALA A 138 10.98 -0.24 5.08
N ALA A 139 11.57 0.94 5.29
CA ALA A 139 12.19 1.32 6.55
C ALA A 139 11.19 1.36 7.70
N SER A 140 9.99 1.91 7.49
CA SER A 140 8.92 1.96 8.49
C SER A 140 8.48 0.56 8.94
N ILE A 141 8.32 -0.37 8.02
CA ILE A 141 8.01 -1.77 8.36
C ILE A 141 9.17 -2.40 9.10
N ALA A 142 10.41 -2.26 8.63
CA ALA A 142 11.61 -2.84 9.25
C ALA A 142 11.91 -2.29 10.65
N SER A 143 11.41 -1.09 10.98
CA SER A 143 11.53 -0.47 12.31
C SER A 143 10.36 -0.79 13.25
N GLY A 144 9.60 -1.86 12.98
CA GLY A 144 8.46 -2.24 13.83
C GLY A 144 7.23 -1.37 13.63
N GLY A 145 7.04 -0.84 12.43
CA GLY A 145 5.87 -0.01 12.10
C GLY A 145 6.01 1.48 12.42
N VAL A 146 7.21 1.95 12.74
CA VAL A 146 7.49 3.36 13.06
C VAL A 146 7.97 4.10 11.83
N TRP A 147 7.21 5.12 11.43
CA TRP A 147 7.62 6.03 10.35
C TRP A 147 8.37 7.23 10.90
N CYS A 148 9.50 7.55 10.28
CA CYS A 148 10.23 8.78 10.53
C CYS A 148 10.39 9.56 9.22
N GLU A 149 10.31 10.89 9.28
CA GLU A 149 10.54 11.73 8.12
C GLU A 149 11.96 11.54 7.59
N PRO A 150 12.14 11.18 6.30
CA PRO A 150 13.47 11.01 5.74
C PRO A 150 14.20 12.37 5.66
N SER A 151 15.41 12.42 6.20
CA SER A 151 16.27 13.62 6.16
C SER A 151 17.59 13.30 5.47
N PRO A 152 18.06 14.14 4.55
CA PRO A 152 19.40 14.02 3.99
C PRO A 152 20.49 14.59 4.90
N ILE A 153 20.10 15.18 6.05
CA ILE A 153 21.00 15.86 6.98
C ILE A 153 21.20 14.97 8.20
N GLU A 154 22.41 14.47 8.38
CA GLU A 154 22.79 13.69 9.54
C GLU A 154 23.27 14.61 10.69
N LYS A 155 24.03 15.66 10.35
CA LYS A 155 24.64 16.55 11.32
C LYS A 155 24.89 17.94 10.76
N VAL A 156 24.67 18.96 11.58
CA VAL A 156 25.05 20.35 11.28
C VAL A 156 26.06 20.82 12.30
N THR A 157 27.13 21.48 11.83
CA THR A 157 28.13 22.11 12.70
C THR A 157 28.25 23.57 12.35
N ASP A 158 28.56 24.42 13.37
CA ASP A 158 28.89 25.81 13.19
C ASP A 158 30.32 25.99 12.59
N GLN A 159 30.70 27.26 12.34
CA GLN A 159 32.03 27.56 11.78
C GLN A 159 33.19 27.15 12.69
N LYS A 160 32.95 26.87 13.97
CA LYS A 160 33.94 26.43 14.95
C LYS A 160 33.95 24.90 15.12
N GLY A 161 33.14 24.17 14.32
CA GLY A 161 33.04 22.73 14.38
C GLY A 161 32.13 22.22 15.50
N LYS A 162 31.43 23.07 16.22
CA LYS A 162 30.49 22.71 17.27
C LYS A 162 29.17 22.26 16.63
N GLU A 163 28.63 21.15 17.12
CA GLU A 163 27.33 20.61 16.67
C GLU A 163 26.21 21.59 17.02
N VAL A 164 25.37 21.88 16.01
CA VAL A 164 24.16 22.69 16.12
C VAL A 164 22.97 21.74 16.13
N PHE A 165 22.15 21.87 17.17
CA PHE A 165 20.91 21.08 17.26
C PHE A 165 19.95 21.50 16.15
N ILE A 166 19.41 20.50 15.44
CA ILE A 166 18.33 20.68 14.47
C ILE A 166 17.09 20.03 15.05
N ASP A 167 16.01 20.77 15.09
CA ASP A 167 14.70 20.20 15.46
C ASP A 167 14.24 19.29 14.34
N THR A 168 14.11 17.99 14.64
CA THR A 168 13.58 17.00 13.71
C THR A 168 12.20 16.57 14.19
N PRO A 169 11.21 16.44 13.27
CA PRO A 169 9.90 15.93 13.65
C PRO A 169 9.98 14.58 14.36
N ALA A 170 9.13 14.37 15.35
CA ALA A 170 9.02 13.09 16.02
C ALA A 170 8.56 12.01 15.04
N CYS A 171 9.08 10.78 15.20
CA CYS A 171 8.60 9.62 14.46
C CYS A 171 7.16 9.27 14.88
N GLU A 172 6.41 8.65 13.98
CA GLU A 172 4.99 8.32 14.14
C GLU A 172 4.78 6.80 14.14
N ASN A 173 3.92 6.27 14.99
CA ASN A 173 3.46 4.89 14.89
C ASN A 173 2.49 4.75 13.70
N ALA A 174 2.93 4.09 12.67
CA ALA A 174 2.18 3.89 11.42
C ALA A 174 1.50 2.53 11.36
N LEU A 175 2.06 1.50 12.01
CA LEU A 175 1.58 0.13 12.02
C LEU A 175 1.86 -0.50 13.39
N ASN A 176 1.03 -1.44 13.82
CA ASN A 176 1.29 -2.21 15.03
C ASN A 176 2.58 -3.04 14.87
N GLU A 177 3.41 -3.06 15.90
CA GLU A 177 4.68 -3.79 15.91
C GLU A 177 4.48 -5.29 15.62
N ASP A 178 3.45 -5.92 16.20
CA ASP A 178 3.11 -7.33 15.97
C ASP A 178 2.73 -7.63 14.51
N VAL A 179 2.33 -6.62 13.74
CA VAL A 179 2.00 -6.74 12.32
C VAL A 179 3.23 -6.51 11.44
N ALA A 180 4.19 -5.71 11.91
CA ALA A 180 5.41 -5.39 11.18
C ALA A 180 6.42 -6.56 11.19
N TYR A 181 6.39 -7.42 12.21
CA TYR A 181 7.26 -8.60 12.38
C TYR A 181 6.53 -9.91 12.11
#